data_f5ced30c3d0d192797874c2f7e52680f
#
_entry.id   f5ced30c3d0d192797874c2f7e52680f
#
_cell.length_a   1.000
_cell.length_b   1.000
_cell.length_c   1.000
_cell.angle_alpha   90.00
_cell.angle_beta   90.00
_cell.angle_gamma   90.00
#
_symmetry.space_group_name_H-M   'P 1'
#
loop_
_entity.id
_entity.type
_entity.pdbx_description
1 polymer ?
#
loop_
_entity_poly.entity_id
_entity_poly.type
_entity_poly.pdbx_seq_one_letter_code
_entity_poly.pdbx_strand_id
1 'polypeptide(L)'
;MHTHPNARLTPLGRERLLRRHIDQGESLASLAAQLGISVRTAYKWLARYRSGGVAELVDRRSVRRTQRRTLDPQQLQHAVDLRHERCTLRRVARVLAAPLSTVGRVLKALGFGRLKNLQPAEPVRRYQWAQPGDMIHVDTKQLARFERVGHRITGDRRLGSSRGAGYEKAHVAIDDATRLAYVEVLPDEKQATTVGFLLRAVAWFDGQGISCRMVLSDNGSAYRSRPWREACSALGLTPKRTRPYTPRTNGKAERFIKTLLAEWAYAMAFQTSTERNCWLPRYLAIHNGRRCHMGLAGRTPIQQLGLLRATE
;
A
#
# COMPACT_ATOMS: atom_id res chain seq x y z
N MET A 1 -15.99 21.10 -19.48
CA MET A 1 -16.01 20.11 -20.59
C MET A 1 -15.16 20.66 -21.73
N HIS A 2 -14.17 19.89 -22.16
CA HIS A 2 -13.26 20.36 -23.22
C HIS A 2 -13.85 20.01 -24.58
N THR A 3 -14.01 21.01 -25.42
CA THR A 3 -14.38 20.82 -26.82
C THR A 3 -13.22 20.11 -27.54
N HIS A 4 -13.52 19.15 -28.42
CA HIS A 4 -12.47 18.43 -29.16
C HIS A 4 -11.57 19.43 -29.90
N PRO A 5 -10.23 19.32 -29.87
CA PRO A 5 -9.33 20.29 -30.52
C PRO A 5 -9.62 20.52 -32.00
N ASN A 6 -10.10 19.50 -32.71
CA ASN A 6 -10.45 19.57 -34.15
C ASN A 6 -11.95 19.87 -34.39
N ALA A 7 -12.68 20.34 -33.38
CA ALA A 7 -14.08 20.74 -33.60
C ALA A 7 -14.13 22.02 -34.44
N ARG A 8 -14.79 21.95 -35.61
CA ARG A 8 -14.96 23.11 -36.50
C ARG A 8 -15.77 24.24 -35.89
N LEU A 9 -16.64 23.94 -34.93
CA LEU A 9 -17.41 24.91 -34.17
C LEU A 9 -17.28 24.63 -32.66
N THR A 10 -16.76 25.59 -31.93
CA THR A 10 -16.84 25.66 -30.48
C THR A 10 -18.25 26.06 -30.03
N PRO A 11 -18.64 25.90 -28.74
CA PRO A 11 -19.91 26.41 -28.22
C PRO A 11 -20.14 27.90 -28.54
N LEU A 12 -19.12 28.73 -28.42
CA LEU A 12 -19.15 30.14 -28.76
C LEU A 12 -19.33 30.37 -30.27
N GLY A 13 -18.70 29.56 -31.13
CA GLY A 13 -18.88 29.60 -32.56
C GLY A 13 -20.32 29.22 -32.99
N ARG A 14 -20.94 28.26 -32.28
CA ARG A 14 -22.34 27.87 -32.46
C ARG A 14 -23.30 29.00 -32.11
N GLU A 15 -23.03 29.67 -30.99
CA GLU A 15 -23.81 30.85 -30.58
C GLU A 15 -23.71 31.99 -31.58
N ARG A 16 -22.52 32.32 -32.07
CA ARG A 16 -22.32 33.36 -33.08
C ARG A 16 -23.04 33.06 -34.38
N LEU A 17 -22.98 31.79 -34.83
CA LEU A 17 -23.71 31.36 -36.02
C LEU A 17 -25.22 31.57 -35.86
N LEU A 18 -25.78 31.24 -34.72
CA LEU A 18 -27.21 31.34 -34.45
C LEU A 18 -27.64 32.78 -34.24
N ARG A 19 -26.86 33.64 -33.59
CA ARG A 19 -27.13 35.07 -33.48
C ARG A 19 -27.18 35.75 -34.88
N ARG A 20 -26.24 35.47 -35.75
CA ARG A 20 -26.24 35.99 -37.11
C ARG A 20 -27.52 35.55 -37.87
N HIS A 21 -27.97 34.31 -37.71
CA HIS A 21 -29.20 33.85 -38.30
C HIS A 21 -30.44 34.52 -37.70
N ILE A 22 -30.54 34.59 -36.35
CA ILE A 22 -31.74 35.06 -35.66
C ILE A 22 -31.83 36.60 -35.67
N ASP A 23 -30.73 37.29 -35.38
CA ASP A 23 -30.71 38.75 -35.17
C ASP A 23 -30.47 39.50 -36.48
N GLN A 24 -29.70 38.91 -37.41
CA GLN A 24 -29.30 39.55 -38.68
C GLN A 24 -30.00 38.97 -39.91
N GLY A 25 -30.83 37.93 -39.73
CA GLY A 25 -31.62 37.33 -40.82
C GLY A 25 -30.82 36.53 -41.86
N GLU A 26 -29.53 36.26 -41.62
CA GLU A 26 -28.70 35.52 -42.56
C GLU A 26 -29.18 34.06 -42.74
N SER A 27 -29.12 33.55 -43.96
CA SER A 27 -29.53 32.17 -44.19
C SER A 27 -28.57 31.15 -43.57
N LEU A 28 -29.13 30.09 -42.95
CA LEU A 28 -28.30 29.01 -42.38
C LEU A 28 -27.44 28.29 -43.41
N ALA A 29 -27.88 28.26 -44.66
CA ALA A 29 -27.12 27.66 -45.75
C ALA A 29 -25.85 28.48 -46.07
N SER A 30 -25.97 29.80 -46.14
CA SER A 30 -24.85 30.73 -46.35
C SER A 30 -23.86 30.65 -45.19
N LEU A 31 -24.35 30.71 -43.95
CA LEU A 31 -23.53 30.60 -42.75
C LEU A 31 -22.80 29.24 -42.62
N ALA A 32 -23.47 28.16 -43.00
CA ALA A 32 -22.88 26.82 -43.00
C ALA A 32 -21.73 26.72 -44.02
N ALA A 33 -21.91 27.29 -45.21
CA ALA A 33 -20.88 27.34 -46.26
C ALA A 33 -19.67 28.16 -45.79
N GLN A 34 -19.88 29.35 -45.23
CA GLN A 34 -18.82 30.21 -44.68
C GLN A 34 -18.00 29.52 -43.56
N LEU A 35 -18.67 28.73 -42.72
CA LEU A 35 -18.02 28.05 -41.57
C LEU A 35 -17.53 26.64 -41.93
N GLY A 36 -17.67 26.19 -43.15
CA GLY A 36 -17.24 24.88 -43.63
C GLY A 36 -17.93 23.70 -42.92
N ILE A 37 -19.21 23.88 -42.54
CA ILE A 37 -20.05 22.84 -41.92
C ILE A 37 -21.21 22.47 -42.83
N SER A 38 -21.81 21.28 -42.59
CA SER A 38 -23.02 20.92 -43.32
C SER A 38 -24.24 21.75 -42.87
N VAL A 39 -25.13 22.05 -43.78
CA VAL A 39 -26.42 22.74 -43.50
C VAL A 39 -27.21 21.97 -42.42
N ARG A 40 -27.19 20.64 -42.47
CA ARG A 40 -27.79 19.76 -41.44
C ARG A 40 -27.20 20.04 -40.03
N THR A 41 -25.90 20.32 -39.94
CA THR A 41 -25.26 20.66 -38.66
C THR A 41 -25.73 22.00 -38.14
N ALA A 42 -25.92 23.00 -39.02
CA ALA A 42 -26.47 24.31 -38.65
C ALA A 42 -27.90 24.19 -38.11
N TYR A 43 -28.77 23.47 -38.80
CA TYR A 43 -30.14 23.20 -38.34
C TYR A 43 -30.18 22.39 -37.01
N LYS A 44 -29.28 21.45 -36.84
CA LYS A 44 -29.15 20.71 -35.56
C LYS A 44 -28.87 21.66 -34.39
N TRP A 45 -27.99 22.64 -34.58
CA TRP A 45 -27.68 23.61 -33.55
C TRP A 45 -28.83 24.60 -33.31
N LEU A 46 -29.53 25.02 -34.38
CA LEU A 46 -30.74 25.84 -34.25
C LEU A 46 -31.83 25.12 -33.46
N ALA A 47 -32.09 23.85 -33.75
CA ALA A 47 -33.06 23.05 -32.99
C ALA A 47 -32.72 22.94 -31.50
N ARG A 48 -31.43 22.73 -31.17
CA ARG A 48 -30.98 22.71 -29.77
C ARG A 48 -31.12 24.06 -29.08
N TYR A 49 -30.76 25.13 -29.77
CA TYR A 49 -30.90 26.48 -29.22
C TYR A 49 -32.38 26.82 -28.96
N ARG A 50 -33.28 26.44 -29.85
CA ARG A 50 -34.74 26.63 -29.65
C ARG A 50 -35.29 25.80 -28.47
N SER A 51 -34.69 24.65 -28.17
CA SER A 51 -35.14 23.78 -27.08
C SER A 51 -34.68 24.19 -25.69
N GLY A 52 -33.52 24.89 -25.55
CA GLY A 52 -32.96 25.20 -24.23
C GLY A 52 -31.92 26.32 -24.23
N GLY A 53 -31.91 27.18 -25.23
CA GLY A 53 -31.05 28.36 -25.33
C GLY A 53 -29.55 28.01 -25.46
N VAL A 54 -28.71 28.93 -25.03
CA VAL A 54 -27.24 28.83 -25.13
C VAL A 54 -26.69 27.62 -24.38
N ALA A 55 -27.34 27.20 -23.30
CA ALA A 55 -26.91 26.05 -22.50
C ALA A 55 -26.88 24.73 -23.31
N GLU A 56 -27.76 24.60 -24.32
CA GLU A 56 -27.84 23.43 -25.18
C GLU A 56 -26.79 23.39 -26.32
N LEU A 57 -26.00 24.45 -26.47
CA LEU A 57 -24.93 24.51 -27.46
C LEU A 57 -23.64 23.80 -27.04
N VAL A 58 -23.57 23.29 -25.79
CA VAL A 58 -22.45 22.51 -25.26
C VAL A 58 -22.45 21.11 -25.88
N ASP A 59 -21.25 20.51 -26.02
CA ASP A 59 -21.14 19.15 -26.52
C ASP A 59 -21.70 18.16 -25.48
N ARG A 60 -22.65 17.34 -25.92
CA ARG A 60 -23.19 16.25 -25.13
C ARG A 60 -22.27 15.04 -25.25
N ARG A 61 -22.05 14.34 -24.14
CA ARG A 61 -21.34 13.07 -24.17
C ARG A 61 -22.04 12.08 -25.08
N SER A 62 -21.31 11.51 -26.05
CA SER A 62 -21.82 10.43 -26.88
C SER A 62 -22.00 9.17 -26.03
N VAL A 63 -23.23 8.90 -25.65
CA VAL A 63 -23.60 7.70 -24.90
C VAL A 63 -24.43 6.80 -25.80
N ARG A 64 -24.06 5.54 -25.86
CA ARG A 64 -24.82 4.54 -26.62
C ARG A 64 -26.23 4.42 -26.03
N ARG A 65 -27.27 4.59 -26.82
CA ARG A 65 -28.66 4.52 -26.33
C ARG A 65 -29.08 3.13 -25.85
N THR A 66 -28.49 2.08 -26.44
CA THR A 66 -28.73 0.69 -26.05
C THR A 66 -27.42 0.06 -25.66
N GLN A 67 -27.24 -0.21 -24.39
CA GLN A 67 -26.18 -1.13 -23.94
C GLN A 67 -26.78 -2.54 -23.90
N ARG A 68 -26.25 -3.47 -24.69
CA ARG A 68 -26.51 -4.88 -24.45
C ARG A 68 -25.92 -5.21 -23.08
N ARG A 69 -26.78 -5.46 -22.09
CA ARG A 69 -26.35 -6.08 -20.85
C ARG A 69 -25.81 -7.45 -21.20
N THR A 70 -24.60 -7.73 -20.80
CA THR A 70 -23.92 -8.98 -21.14
C THR A 70 -24.41 -10.15 -20.29
N LEU A 71 -25.05 -9.85 -19.17
CA LEU A 71 -25.78 -10.80 -18.30
C LEU A 71 -27.14 -10.14 -18.01
N ASP A 72 -28.21 -10.92 -18.09
CA ASP A 72 -29.52 -10.46 -17.67
C ASP A 72 -29.61 -10.41 -16.11
N PRO A 73 -30.65 -9.84 -15.52
CA PRO A 73 -30.79 -9.72 -14.08
C PRO A 73 -30.80 -11.07 -13.35
N GLN A 74 -31.39 -12.11 -13.92
CA GLN A 74 -31.45 -13.46 -13.33
C GLN A 74 -30.07 -14.12 -13.36
N GLN A 75 -29.38 -14.05 -14.48
CA GLN A 75 -28.00 -14.52 -14.60
C GLN A 75 -27.06 -13.78 -13.63
N LEU A 76 -27.30 -12.49 -13.43
CA LEU A 76 -26.49 -11.69 -12.50
C LEU A 76 -26.69 -12.16 -11.07
N GLN A 77 -27.95 -12.36 -10.64
CA GLN A 77 -28.26 -12.88 -9.30
C GLN A 77 -27.65 -14.27 -9.11
N HIS A 78 -27.86 -15.16 -10.06
CA HIS A 78 -27.28 -16.51 -10.02
C HIS A 78 -25.74 -16.49 -9.96
N ALA A 79 -25.09 -15.54 -10.68
CA ALA A 79 -23.65 -15.36 -10.58
C ALA A 79 -23.21 -14.99 -9.17
N VAL A 80 -23.95 -14.10 -8.49
CA VAL A 80 -23.68 -13.67 -7.12
C VAL A 80 -23.87 -14.83 -6.14
N ASP A 81 -24.96 -15.60 -6.27
CA ASP A 81 -25.25 -16.76 -5.41
C ASP A 81 -24.16 -17.82 -5.50
N LEU A 82 -23.74 -18.18 -6.72
CA LEU A 82 -22.60 -19.08 -6.93
C LEU A 82 -21.29 -18.55 -6.34
N ARG A 83 -21.10 -17.22 -6.30
CA ARG A 83 -19.93 -16.65 -5.62
C ARG A 83 -20.03 -16.77 -4.11
N HIS A 84 -21.19 -16.60 -3.51
CA HIS A 84 -21.42 -16.87 -2.09
C HIS A 84 -21.16 -18.34 -1.74
N GLU A 85 -21.48 -19.27 -2.62
CA GLU A 85 -21.09 -20.69 -2.53
C GLU A 85 -19.59 -20.94 -2.78
N ARG A 86 -18.79 -19.86 -2.89
CA ARG A 86 -17.34 -19.89 -3.14
C ARG A 86 -16.92 -20.52 -4.47
N CYS A 87 -17.81 -20.59 -5.45
CA CYS A 87 -17.50 -21.06 -6.79
C CYS A 87 -16.45 -20.19 -7.48
N THR A 88 -15.52 -20.78 -8.21
CA THR A 88 -14.53 -20.05 -9.01
C THR A 88 -15.19 -19.30 -10.18
N LEU A 89 -14.58 -18.22 -10.67
CA LEU A 89 -15.09 -17.49 -11.83
C LEU A 89 -15.27 -18.40 -13.06
N ARG A 90 -14.40 -19.39 -13.25
CA ARG A 90 -14.51 -20.36 -14.34
C ARG A 90 -15.76 -21.24 -14.20
N ARG A 91 -16.08 -21.67 -12.96
CA ARG A 91 -17.30 -22.46 -12.70
C ARG A 91 -18.54 -21.61 -12.93
N VAL A 92 -18.58 -20.37 -12.44
CA VAL A 92 -19.68 -19.44 -12.68
C VAL A 92 -19.88 -19.20 -14.19
N ALA A 93 -18.82 -18.93 -14.93
CA ALA A 93 -18.88 -18.72 -16.39
C ALA A 93 -19.44 -19.96 -17.12
N ARG A 94 -19.05 -21.17 -16.68
CA ARG A 94 -19.56 -22.41 -17.27
C ARG A 94 -21.05 -22.61 -16.98
N VAL A 95 -21.48 -22.39 -15.74
CA VAL A 95 -22.88 -22.56 -15.31
C VAL A 95 -23.80 -21.57 -16.06
N LEU A 96 -23.35 -20.33 -16.23
CA LEU A 96 -24.11 -19.28 -16.92
C LEU A 96 -23.98 -19.30 -18.44
N ALA A 97 -23.22 -20.24 -19.00
CA ALA A 97 -22.86 -20.28 -20.43
C ALA A 97 -22.37 -18.90 -20.96
N ALA A 98 -21.62 -18.17 -20.12
CA ALA A 98 -21.17 -16.79 -20.42
C ALA A 98 -19.64 -16.72 -20.49
N PRO A 99 -19.06 -15.81 -21.31
CA PRO A 99 -17.61 -15.63 -21.38
C PRO A 99 -16.99 -15.30 -20.01
N LEU A 100 -15.87 -15.95 -19.67
CA LEU A 100 -15.16 -15.73 -18.41
C LEU A 100 -14.79 -14.25 -18.17
N SER A 101 -14.38 -13.54 -19.22
CA SER A 101 -14.04 -12.13 -19.18
C SER A 101 -15.24 -11.26 -18.79
N THR A 102 -16.42 -11.61 -19.28
CA THR A 102 -17.68 -10.94 -18.96
C THR A 102 -18.07 -11.14 -17.51
N VAL A 103 -18.10 -12.40 -17.06
CA VAL A 103 -18.40 -12.78 -15.67
C VAL A 103 -17.38 -12.10 -14.72
N GLY A 104 -16.10 -12.16 -15.05
CA GLY A 104 -15.04 -11.54 -14.26
C GLY A 104 -15.20 -10.02 -14.14
N ARG A 105 -15.53 -9.33 -15.24
CA ARG A 105 -15.74 -7.87 -15.25
C ARG A 105 -16.97 -7.48 -14.42
N VAL A 106 -18.08 -8.16 -14.61
CA VAL A 106 -19.36 -7.88 -13.91
C VAL A 106 -19.19 -8.14 -12.41
N LEU A 107 -18.70 -9.31 -12.01
CA LEU A 107 -18.48 -9.65 -10.60
C LEU A 107 -17.42 -8.76 -9.95
N LYS A 108 -16.40 -8.30 -10.68
CA LYS A 108 -15.44 -7.32 -10.17
C LYS A 108 -16.10 -5.98 -9.89
N ALA A 109 -16.98 -5.49 -10.77
CA ALA A 109 -17.70 -4.24 -10.58
C ALA A 109 -18.63 -4.28 -9.35
N LEU A 110 -19.18 -5.46 -9.03
CA LEU A 110 -20.02 -5.71 -7.85
C LEU A 110 -19.23 -6.04 -6.57
N GLY A 111 -17.89 -6.04 -6.61
CA GLY A 111 -17.07 -6.40 -5.45
C GLY A 111 -16.82 -7.89 -5.26
N PHE A 112 -17.46 -8.77 -6.02
CA PHE A 112 -17.36 -10.23 -5.91
C PHE A 112 -16.25 -10.88 -6.75
N GLY A 113 -15.36 -10.08 -7.34
CA GLY A 113 -14.29 -10.57 -8.22
C GLY A 113 -13.29 -11.50 -7.52
N ARG A 114 -13.05 -11.33 -6.23
CA ARG A 114 -12.13 -12.17 -5.44
C ARG A 114 -12.88 -12.83 -4.27
N LEU A 115 -12.68 -14.15 -4.06
CA LEU A 115 -13.31 -14.88 -2.96
C LEU A 115 -13.03 -14.31 -1.58
N LYS A 116 -11.87 -13.72 -1.38
CA LYS A 116 -11.52 -13.06 -0.11
C LYS A 116 -12.39 -11.85 0.23
N ASN A 117 -13.04 -11.25 -0.78
CA ASN A 117 -13.90 -10.08 -0.57
C ASN A 117 -15.31 -10.45 -0.09
N LEU A 118 -15.68 -11.73 -0.17
CA LEU A 118 -16.98 -12.24 0.30
C LEU A 118 -17.12 -12.23 1.82
N GLN A 119 -15.99 -12.25 2.51
CA GLN A 119 -15.92 -12.07 3.95
C GLN A 119 -14.98 -10.90 4.19
N PRO A 120 -15.49 -9.70 4.42
CA PRO A 120 -14.65 -8.58 4.78
C PRO A 120 -13.86 -8.96 6.03
N ALA A 121 -12.55 -8.79 5.97
CA ALA A 121 -11.70 -8.99 7.13
C ALA A 121 -12.18 -8.05 8.25
N GLU A 122 -12.23 -8.57 9.49
CA GLU A 122 -12.49 -7.72 10.63
C GLU A 122 -11.57 -6.49 10.60
N PRO A 123 -12.12 -5.30 10.89
CA PRO A 123 -11.31 -4.09 10.92
C PRO A 123 -10.17 -4.28 11.90
N VAL A 124 -8.95 -3.98 11.44
CA VAL A 124 -7.75 -4.08 12.28
C VAL A 124 -7.88 -3.07 13.41
N ARG A 125 -8.09 -3.54 14.64
CA ARG A 125 -8.01 -2.68 15.82
C ARG A 125 -6.54 -2.28 16.00
N ARG A 126 -6.22 -1.04 15.63
CA ARG A 126 -4.90 -0.46 15.86
C ARG A 126 -4.83 -0.05 17.32
N TYR A 127 -3.82 -0.51 18.02
CA TYR A 127 -3.49 -0.04 19.35
C TYR A 127 -2.13 0.70 19.31
N GLN A 128 -1.96 1.63 20.18
CA GLN A 128 -0.70 2.31 20.45
C GLN A 128 -0.64 2.56 21.96
N TRP A 129 0.47 2.18 22.55
CA TRP A 129 0.73 2.49 23.94
C TRP A 129 1.03 3.98 24.09
N ALA A 130 0.66 4.55 25.24
CA ALA A 130 0.74 5.99 25.45
C ALA A 130 2.18 6.43 25.72
N GLN A 131 2.89 5.67 26.58
CA GLN A 131 4.21 6.05 27.04
C GLN A 131 5.32 5.29 26.31
N PRO A 132 6.47 5.96 26.06
CA PRO A 132 7.68 5.30 25.58
C PRO A 132 8.13 4.21 26.57
N GLY A 133 8.48 3.03 26.06
CA GLY A 133 8.92 1.90 26.87
C GLY A 133 7.82 1.02 27.45
N ASP A 134 6.55 1.43 27.43
CA ASP A 134 5.45 0.57 27.86
C ASP A 134 5.44 -0.77 27.13
N MET A 135 5.78 -0.76 25.83
CA MET A 135 5.87 -1.97 25.02
C MET A 135 7.00 -1.87 24.00
N ILE A 136 7.98 -2.74 24.12
CA ILE A 136 9.01 -2.94 23.09
C ILE A 136 8.66 -4.19 22.27
N HIS A 137 8.54 -4.04 20.96
CA HIS A 137 8.36 -5.16 20.03
C HIS A 137 9.71 -5.70 19.60
N VAL A 138 9.91 -7.00 19.73
CA VAL A 138 11.13 -7.69 19.28
C VAL A 138 10.78 -8.72 18.21
N ASP A 139 11.66 -8.87 17.24
CA ASP A 139 11.54 -9.84 16.16
C ASP A 139 12.91 -10.13 15.54
N THR A 140 13.01 -11.19 14.75
CA THR A 140 14.22 -11.53 14.01
C THR A 140 13.93 -11.65 12.51
N LYS A 141 14.88 -11.23 11.70
CA LYS A 141 14.81 -11.39 10.26
C LYS A 141 16.05 -12.04 9.71
N GLN A 142 15.87 -13.18 9.05
CA GLN A 142 16.95 -13.86 8.35
C GLN A 142 17.40 -13.06 7.13
N LEU A 143 18.70 -12.84 7.02
CA LEU A 143 19.39 -12.20 5.91
C LEU A 143 20.37 -13.18 5.29
N ALA A 144 20.46 -13.23 3.97
CA ALA A 144 21.49 -13.98 3.30
C ALA A 144 22.87 -13.34 3.55
N ARG A 145 23.88 -14.17 3.88
CA ARG A 145 25.28 -13.77 3.82
C ARG A 145 25.78 -13.91 2.40
N PHE A 146 26.61 -12.99 1.98
CA PHE A 146 27.22 -13.02 0.66
C PHE A 146 28.59 -12.32 0.69
N GLU A 147 29.53 -12.87 -0.07
CA GLU A 147 30.90 -12.39 -0.21
C GLU A 147 31.15 -11.71 -1.57
N ARG A 148 30.17 -11.85 -2.46
CA ARG A 148 30.14 -11.21 -3.79
C ARG A 148 28.72 -11.01 -4.25
N VAL A 149 28.56 -10.10 -5.19
CA VAL A 149 27.26 -9.76 -5.79
C VAL A 149 26.68 -10.98 -6.52
N GLY A 150 25.44 -11.31 -6.21
CA GLY A 150 24.73 -12.44 -6.82
C GLY A 150 24.11 -12.11 -8.17
N HIS A 151 23.67 -13.15 -8.88
CA HIS A 151 23.09 -13.08 -10.23
C HIS A 151 21.85 -12.15 -10.33
N ARG A 152 21.16 -11.90 -9.25
CA ARG A 152 20.04 -10.94 -9.23
C ARG A 152 20.46 -9.52 -9.62
N ILE A 153 21.72 -9.17 -9.37
CA ILE A 153 22.28 -7.85 -9.65
C ILE A 153 23.10 -7.90 -10.94
N THR A 154 23.92 -8.94 -11.12
CA THR A 154 24.80 -9.08 -12.30
C THR A 154 24.02 -9.49 -13.56
N GLY A 155 22.82 -10.08 -13.40
CA GLY A 155 22.06 -10.67 -14.52
C GLY A 155 22.63 -12.01 -15.02
N ASP A 156 23.84 -12.40 -14.62
CA ASP A 156 24.53 -13.60 -15.07
C ASP A 156 24.76 -14.60 -13.92
N ARG A 157 24.20 -15.80 -14.05
CA ARG A 157 24.40 -16.90 -13.10
C ARG A 157 25.82 -17.50 -13.14
N ARG A 158 26.56 -17.28 -14.22
CA ARG A 158 27.93 -17.80 -14.39
C ARG A 158 28.96 -17.06 -13.53
N LEU A 159 28.68 -15.78 -13.20
CA LEU A 159 29.58 -14.97 -12.36
C LEU A 159 29.66 -15.45 -10.90
N GLY A 160 29.01 -16.56 -10.61
CA GLY A 160 29.11 -17.26 -9.35
C GLY A 160 28.06 -16.85 -8.33
N SER A 161 28.05 -17.59 -7.26
CA SER A 161 27.20 -17.34 -6.08
C SER A 161 28.05 -17.53 -4.82
N SER A 162 27.65 -16.90 -3.75
CA SER A 162 28.23 -17.10 -2.43
C SER A 162 27.75 -18.43 -1.80
N ARG A 163 27.97 -19.56 -2.51
CA ARG A 163 27.56 -20.88 -2.03
C ARG A 163 28.25 -21.16 -0.68
N GLY A 164 27.48 -21.63 0.32
CA GLY A 164 28.00 -21.94 1.65
C GLY A 164 28.16 -20.75 2.58
N ALA A 165 27.96 -19.52 2.14
CA ALA A 165 28.04 -18.33 2.99
C ALA A 165 26.98 -18.31 4.12
N GLY A 166 25.86 -19.03 3.95
CA GLY A 166 24.83 -19.19 4.97
C GLY A 166 23.99 -17.94 5.18
N TYR A 167 23.56 -17.77 6.42
CA TYR A 167 22.66 -16.70 6.84
C TYR A 167 23.17 -16.01 8.10
N GLU A 168 22.69 -14.79 8.30
CA GLU A 168 22.78 -14.04 9.54
C GLU A 168 21.39 -13.51 9.92
N LYS A 169 21.21 -13.01 11.12
CA LYS A 169 19.93 -12.58 11.65
C LYS A 169 19.99 -11.11 12.05
N ALA A 170 19.11 -10.32 11.49
CA ALA A 170 18.83 -8.98 12.00
C ALA A 170 17.86 -9.12 13.17
N HIS A 171 18.33 -8.85 14.38
CA HIS A 171 17.53 -8.73 15.58
C HIS A 171 17.04 -7.31 15.70
N VAL A 172 15.75 -7.13 15.91
CA VAL A 172 15.07 -5.85 15.90
C VAL A 172 14.35 -5.62 17.22
N ALA A 173 14.48 -4.44 17.78
CA ALA A 173 13.67 -3.94 18.89
C ALA A 173 13.10 -2.59 18.50
N ILE A 174 11.78 -2.39 18.64
CA ILE A 174 11.11 -1.14 18.30
C ILE A 174 10.13 -0.75 19.40
N ASP A 175 10.18 0.50 19.86
CA ASP A 175 9.23 1.03 20.82
C ASP A 175 7.86 1.27 20.19
N ASP A 176 6.80 0.87 20.91
CA ASP A 176 5.42 0.97 20.43
C ASP A 176 4.95 2.41 20.28
N ALA A 177 5.29 3.29 21.20
CA ALA A 177 4.80 4.67 21.23
C ALA A 177 5.53 5.57 20.25
N THR A 178 6.87 5.48 20.22
CA THR A 178 7.73 6.39 19.45
C THR A 178 8.16 5.84 18.10
N ARG A 179 8.13 4.52 17.88
CA ARG A 179 8.76 3.82 16.74
C ARG A 179 10.29 3.94 16.73
N LEU A 180 10.89 4.34 17.84
CA LEU A 180 12.34 4.34 17.99
C LEU A 180 12.84 2.89 17.86
N ALA A 181 13.86 2.67 17.04
CA ALA A 181 14.29 1.33 16.69
C ALA A 181 15.78 1.12 16.97
N TYR A 182 16.07 -0.08 17.49
CA TYR A 182 17.40 -0.61 17.68
C TYR A 182 17.55 -1.94 16.92
N VAL A 183 18.65 -2.14 16.23
CA VAL A 183 18.89 -3.32 15.41
C VAL A 183 20.33 -3.76 15.49
N GLU A 184 20.54 -5.07 15.57
CA GLU A 184 21.85 -5.71 15.41
C GLU A 184 21.77 -6.83 14.39
N VAL A 185 22.84 -7.03 13.65
CA VAL A 185 23.02 -8.21 12.79
C VAL A 185 23.91 -9.20 13.54
N LEU A 186 23.35 -10.35 13.87
CA LEU A 186 23.98 -11.39 14.70
C LEU A 186 24.05 -12.72 13.92
N PRO A 187 24.92 -13.63 14.31
CA PRO A 187 25.13 -14.88 13.54
C PRO A 187 23.92 -15.81 13.55
N ASP A 188 23.12 -15.79 14.60
CA ASP A 188 21.99 -16.70 14.77
C ASP A 188 20.88 -16.08 15.64
N GLU A 189 19.82 -16.85 15.89
CA GLU A 189 18.70 -16.52 16.79
C GLU A 189 18.60 -17.51 17.96
N LYS A 190 19.74 -18.08 18.38
CA LYS A 190 19.77 -18.98 19.52
C LYS A 190 19.50 -18.24 20.84
N GLN A 191 19.20 -18.99 21.88
CA GLN A 191 18.81 -18.44 23.18
C GLN A 191 19.83 -17.42 23.72
N ALA A 192 21.12 -17.78 23.77
CA ALA A 192 22.17 -16.91 24.28
C ALA A 192 22.30 -15.62 23.44
N THR A 193 22.27 -15.74 22.12
CA THR A 193 22.34 -14.60 21.19
C THR A 193 21.16 -13.66 21.38
N THR A 194 19.94 -14.23 21.49
CA THR A 194 18.70 -13.44 21.65
C THR A 194 18.64 -12.76 23.02
N VAL A 195 19.09 -13.42 24.08
CA VAL A 195 19.21 -12.82 25.42
C VAL A 195 20.24 -11.69 25.42
N GLY A 196 21.44 -11.92 24.85
CA GLY A 196 22.45 -10.88 24.73
C GLY A 196 21.96 -9.66 23.95
N PHE A 197 21.19 -9.86 22.88
CA PHE A 197 20.55 -8.79 22.17
C PHE A 197 19.56 -8.01 23.05
N LEU A 198 18.71 -8.70 23.83
CA LEU A 198 17.75 -8.05 24.73
C LEU A 198 18.44 -7.13 25.73
N LEU A 199 19.52 -7.62 26.37
CA LEU A 199 20.28 -6.83 27.33
C LEU A 199 20.82 -5.53 26.72
N ARG A 200 21.42 -5.61 25.52
CA ARG A 200 21.97 -4.44 24.83
C ARG A 200 20.85 -3.50 24.32
N ALA A 201 19.76 -4.06 23.84
CA ALA A 201 18.62 -3.26 23.38
C ALA A 201 18.00 -2.44 24.53
N VAL A 202 17.78 -3.09 25.70
CA VAL A 202 17.25 -2.39 26.89
C VAL A 202 18.21 -1.31 27.37
N ALA A 203 19.51 -1.60 27.47
CA ALA A 203 20.51 -0.60 27.83
C ALA A 203 20.55 0.57 26.82
N TRP A 204 20.38 0.29 25.54
CA TRP A 204 20.30 1.33 24.52
C TRP A 204 19.04 2.21 24.68
N PHE A 205 17.86 1.62 24.92
CA PHE A 205 16.64 2.38 25.20
C PHE A 205 16.75 3.21 26.46
N ASP A 206 17.37 2.67 27.52
CA ASP A 206 17.64 3.39 28.77
C ASP A 206 18.54 4.61 28.49
N GLY A 207 19.60 4.45 27.70
CA GLY A 207 20.44 5.53 27.22
C GLY A 207 19.70 6.60 26.39
N GLN A 208 18.56 6.23 25.79
CA GLN A 208 17.63 7.19 25.18
C GLN A 208 16.63 7.76 26.19
N GLY A 209 16.72 7.42 27.48
CA GLY A 209 15.81 7.80 28.55
C GLY A 209 14.42 7.14 28.43
N ILE A 210 14.37 5.92 27.89
CA ILE A 210 13.16 5.11 27.79
C ILE A 210 13.26 3.93 28.73
N SER A 211 12.48 3.94 29.81
CA SER A 211 12.38 2.83 30.74
C SER A 211 11.47 1.74 30.18
N CYS A 212 12.03 0.59 29.84
CA CYS A 212 11.27 -0.52 29.25
C CYS A 212 10.46 -1.26 30.32
N ARG A 213 9.16 -1.51 30.07
CA ARG A 213 8.26 -2.22 30.99
C ARG A 213 7.84 -3.60 30.47
N MET A 214 7.51 -3.70 29.20
CA MET A 214 7.05 -4.94 28.57
C MET A 214 7.79 -5.20 27.28
N VAL A 215 8.01 -6.48 26.96
CA VAL A 215 8.57 -6.92 25.69
C VAL A 215 7.61 -7.88 25.00
N LEU A 216 7.23 -7.58 23.75
CA LEU A 216 6.38 -8.41 22.92
C LEU A 216 7.22 -9.11 21.85
N SER A 217 7.15 -10.44 21.82
CA SER A 217 7.79 -11.29 20.81
C SER A 217 6.77 -12.19 20.11
N ASP A 218 7.21 -12.86 19.06
CA ASP A 218 6.50 -14.01 18.50
C ASP A 218 6.64 -15.26 19.42
N ASN A 219 6.23 -16.43 18.91
CA ASN A 219 6.35 -17.70 19.62
C ASN A 219 7.63 -18.48 19.28
N GLY A 220 8.67 -17.83 18.77
CA GLY A 220 9.96 -18.44 18.49
C GLY A 220 10.56 -19.16 19.70
N SER A 221 11.33 -20.22 19.45
CA SER A 221 11.87 -21.09 20.53
C SER A 221 12.75 -20.32 21.52
N ALA A 222 13.54 -19.36 21.03
CA ALA A 222 14.39 -18.52 21.88
C ALA A 222 13.57 -17.70 22.90
N TYR A 223 12.47 -17.09 22.47
CA TYR A 223 11.57 -16.28 23.32
C TYR A 223 10.72 -17.11 24.30
N ARG A 224 10.66 -18.44 24.10
CA ARG A 224 9.99 -19.39 25.01
C ARG A 224 10.94 -19.97 26.02
N SER A 225 12.23 -19.76 25.89
CA SER A 225 13.29 -20.38 26.69
C SER A 225 13.27 -19.89 28.14
N ARG A 226 13.86 -20.69 29.02
CA ARG A 226 14.09 -20.30 30.43
C ARG A 226 15.05 -19.12 30.53
N PRO A 227 16.21 -19.09 29.83
CA PRO A 227 17.12 -17.95 29.88
C PRO A 227 16.48 -16.63 29.48
N TRP A 228 15.57 -16.65 28.50
CA TRP A 228 14.81 -15.44 28.08
C TRP A 228 13.93 -14.90 29.22
N ARG A 229 13.21 -15.78 29.93
CA ARG A 229 12.34 -15.38 31.06
C ARG A 229 13.15 -14.84 32.22
N GLU A 230 14.27 -15.49 32.53
CA GLU A 230 15.21 -15.06 33.58
C GLU A 230 15.80 -13.68 33.27
N ALA A 231 16.23 -13.45 32.01
CA ALA A 231 16.72 -12.15 31.57
C ALA A 231 15.62 -11.06 31.65
N CYS A 232 14.39 -11.34 31.20
CA CYS A 232 13.29 -10.42 31.38
C CYS A 232 13.04 -10.08 32.85
N SER A 233 13.03 -11.08 33.73
CA SER A 233 12.84 -10.89 35.18
C SER A 233 13.94 -10.02 35.78
N ALA A 234 15.20 -10.29 35.44
CA ALA A 234 16.36 -9.52 35.93
C ALA A 234 16.32 -8.06 35.47
N LEU A 235 15.72 -7.78 34.29
CA LEU A 235 15.54 -6.44 33.75
C LEU A 235 14.23 -5.77 34.19
N GLY A 236 13.41 -6.42 35.02
CA GLY A 236 12.09 -5.91 35.41
C GLY A 236 11.05 -5.88 34.25
N LEU A 237 11.29 -6.63 33.18
CA LEU A 237 10.43 -6.68 32.00
C LEU A 237 9.33 -7.72 32.11
N THR A 238 8.12 -7.39 31.72
CA THR A 238 7.03 -8.35 31.54
C THR A 238 7.04 -8.90 30.11
N PRO A 239 7.41 -10.19 29.89
CA PRO A 239 7.39 -10.78 28.56
C PRO A 239 5.95 -11.07 28.12
N LYS A 240 5.58 -10.60 26.92
CA LYS A 240 4.34 -10.90 26.23
C LYS A 240 4.64 -11.66 24.95
N ARG A 241 3.73 -12.49 24.49
CA ARG A 241 3.84 -13.22 23.23
C ARG A 241 2.58 -13.04 22.40
N THR A 242 2.75 -13.08 21.08
CA THR A 242 1.62 -13.05 20.16
C THR A 242 0.73 -14.27 20.38
N ARG A 243 -0.59 -14.10 20.26
CA ARG A 243 -1.50 -15.25 20.30
C ARG A 243 -1.26 -16.13 19.06
N PRO A 244 -1.37 -17.46 19.17
CA PRO A 244 -1.31 -18.35 18.03
C PRO A 244 -2.28 -17.88 16.93
N TYR A 245 -1.87 -17.98 15.68
CA TYR A 245 -2.63 -17.58 14.49
C TYR A 245 -3.06 -16.10 14.43
N THR A 246 -2.53 -15.23 15.30
CA THR A 246 -2.77 -13.79 15.30
C THR A 246 -1.47 -13.00 15.16
N PRO A 247 -0.72 -13.15 14.06
CA PRO A 247 0.57 -12.48 13.87
C PRO A 247 0.46 -10.94 13.88
N ARG A 248 -0.72 -10.40 13.61
CA ARG A 248 -1.01 -8.95 13.58
C ARG A 248 -0.66 -8.20 14.87
N THR A 249 -0.50 -8.90 16.00
CA THR A 249 -0.09 -8.28 17.28
C THR A 249 1.34 -7.77 17.25
N ASN A 250 2.26 -8.38 16.50
CA ASN A 250 3.65 -7.89 16.31
C ASN A 250 3.82 -7.02 15.04
N GLY A 251 2.71 -6.49 14.51
CA GLY A 251 2.70 -5.77 13.25
C GLY A 251 3.61 -4.54 13.17
N LYS A 252 4.07 -3.99 14.31
CA LYS A 252 5.01 -2.86 14.34
C LYS A 252 6.43 -3.31 14.02
N ALA A 253 6.89 -4.41 14.62
CA ALA A 253 8.18 -5.01 14.27
C ALA A 253 8.17 -5.54 12.82
N GLU A 254 7.11 -6.25 12.40
CA GLU A 254 6.96 -6.71 11.02
C GLU A 254 7.00 -5.56 10.01
N ARG A 255 6.28 -4.48 10.29
CA ARG A 255 6.28 -3.29 9.44
C ARG A 255 7.64 -2.62 9.38
N PHE A 256 8.32 -2.51 10.53
CA PHE A 256 9.66 -1.97 10.59
C PHE A 256 10.65 -2.85 9.82
N ILE A 257 10.61 -4.17 9.98
CA ILE A 257 11.44 -5.12 9.22
C ILE A 257 11.23 -4.92 7.70
N LYS A 258 9.99 -4.77 7.26
CA LYS A 258 9.71 -4.50 5.84
C LYS A 258 10.39 -3.20 5.37
N THR A 259 10.38 -2.17 6.18
CA THR A 259 11.04 -0.89 5.89
C THR A 259 12.55 -1.04 5.92
N LEU A 260 13.09 -1.71 6.92
CA LEU A 260 14.51 -2.03 7.07
C LEU A 260 15.07 -2.76 5.85
N LEU A 261 14.33 -3.76 5.35
CA LEU A 261 14.72 -4.50 4.15
C LEU A 261 14.73 -3.62 2.91
N ALA A 262 13.72 -2.79 2.72
CA ALA A 262 13.58 -1.94 1.54
C ALA A 262 14.56 -0.77 1.53
N GLU A 263 14.79 -0.15 2.69
CA GLU A 263 15.55 1.10 2.80
C GLU A 263 17.00 0.90 3.24
N TRP A 264 17.38 -0.30 3.68
CA TRP A 264 18.76 -0.66 4.04
C TRP A 264 19.22 -1.94 3.36
N ALA A 265 18.70 -3.12 3.75
CA ALA A 265 19.32 -4.40 3.38
C ALA A 265 19.34 -4.66 1.87
N TYR A 266 18.36 -4.13 1.13
CA TYR A 266 18.21 -4.27 -0.33
C TYR A 266 18.07 -2.92 -1.04
N ALA A 267 18.44 -1.82 -0.38
CA ALA A 267 18.33 -0.47 -0.95
C ALA A 267 19.30 -0.26 -2.12
N MET A 268 20.46 -0.90 -2.05
CA MET A 268 21.48 -0.84 -3.10
C MET A 268 22.19 -2.19 -3.26
N ALA A 269 23.02 -2.29 -4.30
CA ALA A 269 23.80 -3.47 -4.63
C ALA A 269 25.12 -3.50 -3.82
N PHE A 270 25.04 -3.93 -2.56
CA PHE A 270 26.23 -4.14 -1.74
C PHE A 270 27.11 -5.24 -2.32
N GLN A 271 28.43 -5.08 -2.27
CA GLN A 271 29.39 -6.07 -2.76
C GLN A 271 29.47 -7.27 -1.80
N THR A 272 29.38 -7.02 -0.48
CA THR A 272 29.45 -8.05 0.55
C THR A 272 28.42 -7.80 1.67
N SER A 273 28.11 -8.85 2.46
CA SER A 273 27.30 -8.69 3.68
C SER A 273 27.94 -7.75 4.68
N THR A 274 29.27 -7.77 4.78
CA THR A 274 30.03 -6.88 5.68
C THR A 274 29.80 -5.43 5.31
N GLU A 275 29.93 -5.08 4.03
CA GLU A 275 29.63 -3.74 3.56
C GLU A 275 28.18 -3.34 3.89
N ARG A 276 27.21 -4.20 3.58
CA ARG A 276 25.81 -3.94 3.95
C ARG A 276 25.65 -3.63 5.43
N ASN A 277 26.29 -4.44 6.28
CA ASN A 277 26.16 -4.31 7.73
C ASN A 277 26.82 -3.03 8.26
N CYS A 278 27.92 -2.56 7.65
CA CYS A 278 28.53 -1.28 7.97
C CYS A 278 27.59 -0.07 7.76
N TRP A 279 26.61 -0.17 6.86
CA TRP A 279 25.64 0.87 6.63
C TRP A 279 24.47 0.89 7.64
N LEU A 280 24.31 -0.14 8.44
CA LEU A 280 23.20 -0.25 9.40
C LEU A 280 23.15 0.92 10.41
N PRO A 281 24.23 1.33 11.06
CA PRO A 281 24.20 2.45 12.02
C PRO A 281 23.72 3.76 11.36
N ARG A 282 24.20 4.05 10.14
CA ARG A 282 23.77 5.22 9.38
C ARG A 282 22.29 5.17 9.04
N TYR A 283 21.80 4.00 8.61
CA TYR A 283 20.38 3.81 8.34
C TYR A 283 19.54 4.05 9.59
N LEU A 284 19.93 3.49 10.75
CA LEU A 284 19.22 3.68 12.01
C LEU A 284 19.19 5.13 12.46
N ALA A 285 20.29 5.86 12.28
CA ALA A 285 20.32 7.32 12.53
C ALA A 285 19.32 8.07 11.65
N ILE A 286 19.21 7.70 10.38
CA ILE A 286 18.21 8.28 9.45
C ILE A 286 16.80 7.88 9.88
N HIS A 287 16.54 6.60 10.15
CA HIS A 287 15.24 6.10 10.57
C HIS A 287 14.75 6.80 11.84
N ASN A 288 15.58 6.87 12.85
CA ASN A 288 15.21 7.43 14.14
C ASN A 288 15.12 8.96 14.13
N GLY A 289 16.02 9.64 13.42
CA GLY A 289 16.15 11.09 13.50
C GLY A 289 15.57 11.89 12.33
N ARG A 290 15.43 11.29 11.15
CA ARG A 290 15.04 12.03 9.93
C ARG A 290 13.83 11.47 9.19
N ARG A 291 13.56 10.17 9.33
CA ARG A 291 12.47 9.52 8.62
C ARG A 291 11.12 9.87 9.24
N CYS A 292 10.26 10.53 8.45
CA CYS A 292 8.89 10.83 8.85
C CYS A 292 8.00 9.58 8.81
N HIS A 293 7.14 9.41 9.81
CA HIS A 293 6.23 8.29 9.94
C HIS A 293 4.76 8.75 9.92
N MET A 294 3.99 8.24 8.97
CA MET A 294 2.55 8.55 8.89
C MET A 294 1.79 8.13 10.17
N GLY A 295 2.22 7.03 10.81
CA GLY A 295 1.65 6.59 12.10
C GLY A 295 1.99 7.49 13.29
N LEU A 296 2.87 8.47 13.11
CA LEU A 296 3.26 9.50 14.09
C LEU A 296 2.86 10.90 13.62
N ALA A 297 1.83 11.01 12.79
CA ALA A 297 1.39 12.25 12.18
C ALA A 297 2.52 13.03 11.46
N GLY A 298 3.39 12.30 10.74
CA GLY A 298 4.51 12.87 9.99
C GLY A 298 5.78 13.17 10.81
N ARG A 299 5.78 12.90 12.12
CA ARG A 299 6.97 13.09 12.97
C ARG A 299 7.98 11.97 12.80
N THR A 300 9.25 12.28 13.14
CA THR A 300 10.30 11.26 13.30
C THR A 300 10.18 10.59 14.69
N PRO A 301 10.74 9.38 14.89
CA PRO A 301 10.78 8.72 16.20
C PRO A 301 11.35 9.61 17.31
N ILE A 302 12.46 10.32 17.06
CA ILE A 302 13.06 11.22 18.04
C ILE A 302 12.16 12.42 18.35
N GLN A 303 11.52 13.02 17.35
CA GLN A 303 10.55 14.11 17.57
C GLN A 303 9.35 13.63 18.38
N GLN A 304 8.87 12.41 18.12
CA GLN A 304 7.79 11.83 18.90
C GLN A 304 8.19 11.57 20.36
N LEU A 305 9.41 11.10 20.58
CA LEU A 305 9.94 10.90 21.93
C LEU A 305 10.02 12.24 22.69
N GLY A 306 10.54 13.29 22.05
CA GLY A 306 10.60 14.64 22.65
C GLY A 306 9.22 15.20 23.00
N LEU A 307 8.21 14.99 22.12
CA LEU A 307 6.83 15.41 22.37
C LEU A 307 6.23 14.69 23.59
N LEU A 308 6.38 13.37 23.67
CA LEU A 308 5.79 12.58 24.77
C LEU A 308 6.39 12.92 26.13
N ARG A 309 7.69 13.26 26.17
CA ARG A 309 8.36 13.71 27.40
C ARG A 309 7.93 15.13 27.83
N ALA A 310 7.61 15.99 26.89
CA ALA A 310 7.15 17.34 27.20
C ALA A 310 5.71 17.37 27.76
N THR A 311 4.99 16.25 27.67
CA THR A 311 3.61 16.09 28.16
C THR A 311 3.51 15.32 29.49
N GLU A 312 4.64 14.85 30.04
CA GLU A 312 4.79 14.31 31.39
C GLU A 312 5.09 15.44 32.38
#